data_1fce7a1d1466da51082cf54f8df10642
#
_entry.id   1fce7a1d1466da51082cf54f8df10642
#
_cell.length_a   1.000
_cell.length_b   1.000
_cell.length_c   1.000
_cell.angle_alpha   90.00
_cell.angle_beta   90.00
_cell.angle_gamma   90.00
#
_symmetry.space_group_name_H-M   'P 1'
#
loop_
_entity.id
_entity.type
_entity.pdbx_description
1 polymer ?
#
loop_
_entity_poly.entity_id
_entity_poly.type
_entity_poly.pdbx_seq_one_letter_code
_entity_poly.pdbx_strand_id
1 'polypeptide(L)'
;MQIELAVNSACRVENAAGQSLTFRNGAWEGDMAASSVSVNGFDDTTMTLEIPYTEALHYTHKSGESRFSVLRGQESILLSGDGIDEARVTQDSLTVTGSGMNYRLKVARSEPERRALALSGSEAGTVSLHFADSSCTVQSDAAVTYALSGDSNSPFLRDTVAAESKLTIRNPWGAQEDVVVKVDS
;
A
#
# COMPACT_ATOMS: atom_id res chain seq x y z
N MET A 1 10.46 8.25 -8.18
CA MET A 1 9.65 7.21 -7.53
C MET A 1 9.39 6.10 -8.54
N GLN A 2 9.47 4.87 -8.11
CA GLN A 2 9.22 3.69 -8.93
C GLN A 2 7.89 3.06 -8.52
N ILE A 3 7.06 2.72 -9.50
CA ILE A 3 5.77 2.07 -9.31
C ILE A 3 5.75 0.79 -10.13
N GLU A 4 5.34 -0.30 -9.52
CA GLU A 4 5.08 -1.57 -10.20
C GLU A 4 3.58 -1.87 -10.18
N LEU A 5 3.02 -2.22 -11.32
CA LEU A 5 1.60 -2.48 -11.52
C LEU A 5 1.39 -3.84 -12.20
N ALA A 6 0.32 -4.53 -11.84
CA ALA A 6 -0.15 -5.68 -12.60
C ALA A 6 -0.78 -5.22 -13.91
N VAL A 7 -0.47 -5.90 -15.01
CA VAL A 7 -0.93 -5.52 -16.38
C VAL A 7 -2.04 -6.42 -16.92
N ASN A 8 -2.56 -7.32 -16.10
CA ASN A 8 -3.61 -8.27 -16.48
C ASN A 8 -5.02 -7.67 -16.57
N SER A 9 -5.17 -6.40 -16.14
CA SER A 9 -6.45 -5.68 -16.25
C SER A 9 -6.22 -4.18 -16.38
N ALA A 10 -7.27 -3.44 -16.71
CA ALA A 10 -7.16 -1.98 -16.85
C ALA A 10 -6.92 -1.32 -15.49
N CYS A 11 -5.87 -0.55 -15.40
CA CYS A 11 -5.53 0.24 -14.22
C CYS A 11 -5.20 1.69 -14.59
N ARG A 12 -5.32 2.58 -13.63
CA ARG A 12 -5.02 4.00 -13.76
C ARG A 12 -4.25 4.49 -12.55
N VAL A 13 -3.26 5.30 -12.80
CA VAL A 13 -2.52 6.03 -11.78
C VAL A 13 -2.65 7.52 -12.05
N GLU A 14 -2.96 8.29 -11.02
CA GLU A 14 -3.10 9.74 -11.07
C GLU A 14 -2.24 10.38 -9.97
N ASN A 15 -1.55 11.48 -10.29
CA ASN A 15 -0.78 12.24 -9.31
C ASN A 15 -1.58 13.40 -8.71
N ALA A 16 -0.98 14.12 -7.74
CA ALA A 16 -1.61 15.26 -7.08
C ALA A 16 -1.94 16.42 -8.03
N ALA A 17 -1.25 16.54 -9.17
CA ALA A 17 -1.51 17.57 -10.18
C ALA A 17 -2.64 17.19 -11.14
N GLY A 18 -3.26 16.02 -10.99
CA GLY A 18 -4.32 15.55 -11.87
C GLY A 18 -3.84 14.92 -13.17
N GLN A 19 -2.52 14.78 -13.36
CA GLN A 19 -1.96 14.05 -14.48
C GLN A 19 -2.11 12.56 -14.26
N SER A 20 -2.34 11.79 -15.32
CA SER A 20 -2.60 10.36 -15.21
C SER A 20 -1.92 9.53 -16.28
N LEU A 21 -1.74 8.25 -15.95
CA LEU A 21 -1.43 7.18 -16.91
C LEU A 21 -2.48 6.09 -16.74
N THR A 22 -3.05 5.65 -17.84
CA THR A 22 -4.01 4.54 -17.89
C THR A 22 -3.42 3.42 -18.71
N PHE A 23 -3.37 2.23 -18.15
CA PHE A 23 -3.03 1.00 -18.85
C PHE A 23 -4.30 0.37 -19.40
N ARG A 24 -4.34 0.15 -20.71
CA ARG A 24 -5.47 -0.47 -21.37
C ARG A 24 -5.02 -1.18 -22.66
N ASN A 25 -5.48 -2.41 -22.86
CA ASN A 25 -5.19 -3.17 -24.08
C ASN A 25 -3.68 -3.31 -24.39
N GLY A 26 -2.86 -3.47 -23.36
CA GLY A 26 -1.41 -3.62 -23.54
C GLY A 26 -0.64 -2.32 -23.78
N ALA A 27 -1.28 -1.17 -23.65
CA ALA A 27 -0.65 0.12 -23.89
C ALA A 27 -0.92 1.12 -22.76
N TRP A 28 0.01 2.05 -22.56
CA TRP A 28 -0.15 3.20 -21.68
C TRP A 28 -0.58 4.42 -22.42
N GLU A 29 -1.57 5.11 -21.87
CA GLU A 29 -2.10 6.37 -22.41
C GLU A 29 -2.21 7.39 -21.28
N GLY A 30 -1.85 8.64 -21.52
CA GLY A 30 -2.02 9.72 -20.56
C GLY A 30 -0.94 10.79 -20.67
N ASP A 31 -1.02 11.76 -19.74
CA ASP A 31 -0.21 12.98 -19.71
C ASP A 31 0.78 13.05 -18.54
N MET A 32 0.80 12.03 -17.66
CA MET A 32 1.81 11.97 -16.61
C MET A 32 3.17 11.65 -17.22
N ALA A 33 4.17 12.47 -16.91
CA ALA A 33 5.53 12.24 -17.37
C ALA A 33 6.14 11.01 -16.66
N ALA A 34 6.65 10.08 -17.48
CA ALA A 34 7.41 8.94 -16.98
C ALA A 34 8.81 8.97 -17.58
N SER A 35 9.85 8.79 -16.77
CA SER A 35 11.23 8.74 -17.25
C SER A 35 11.55 7.39 -17.90
N SER A 36 10.90 6.33 -17.46
CA SER A 36 10.94 5.04 -18.12
C SER A 36 9.64 4.26 -17.93
N VAL A 37 9.30 3.45 -18.91
CA VAL A 37 8.23 2.48 -18.86
C VAL A 37 8.81 1.15 -19.37
N SER A 38 8.80 0.13 -18.55
CA SER A 38 9.29 -1.20 -18.93
C SER A 38 8.31 -2.30 -18.51
N VAL A 39 8.10 -3.26 -19.38
CA VAL A 39 7.35 -4.48 -19.05
C VAL A 39 8.34 -5.48 -18.49
N ASN A 40 8.12 -5.92 -17.25
CA ASN A 40 9.00 -6.82 -16.54
C ASN A 40 8.47 -8.25 -16.57
N GLY A 41 9.39 -9.18 -16.70
CA GLY A 41 9.13 -10.58 -16.51
C GLY A 41 8.97 -11.38 -17.81
N PHE A 42 9.13 -12.66 -17.67
CA PHE A 42 8.97 -13.62 -18.77
C PHE A 42 7.51 -13.84 -19.16
N ASP A 43 6.59 -13.36 -18.36
CA ASP A 43 5.15 -13.57 -18.51
C ASP A 43 4.38 -12.27 -18.87
N ASP A 44 5.10 -11.16 -19.00
CA ASP A 44 4.51 -9.84 -19.32
C ASP A 44 3.35 -9.45 -18.38
N THR A 45 3.38 -9.91 -17.12
CA THR A 45 2.29 -9.67 -16.17
C THR A 45 2.46 -8.43 -15.31
N THR A 46 3.66 -7.86 -15.26
CA THR A 46 3.95 -6.67 -14.47
C THR A 46 4.64 -5.60 -15.30
N MET A 47 4.42 -4.36 -14.93
CA MET A 47 5.04 -3.19 -15.55
C MET A 47 5.64 -2.29 -14.49
N THR A 48 6.82 -1.76 -14.75
CA THR A 48 7.48 -0.78 -13.89
C THR A 48 7.45 0.59 -14.56
N LEU A 49 7.02 1.58 -13.80
CA LEU A 49 7.05 3.00 -14.17
C LEU A 49 8.04 3.73 -13.27
N GLU A 50 8.92 4.52 -13.84
CA GLU A 50 9.66 5.52 -13.12
C GLU A 50 9.09 6.90 -13.41
N ILE A 51 8.58 7.56 -12.38
CA ILE A 51 7.97 8.88 -12.46
C ILE A 51 8.68 9.85 -11.50
N PRO A 52 8.60 11.17 -11.77
CA PRO A 52 9.05 12.14 -10.78
C PRO A 52 8.36 11.96 -9.44
N TYR A 53 9.01 12.36 -8.36
CA TYR A 53 8.40 12.32 -7.05
C TYR A 53 7.08 13.11 -7.07
N THR A 54 6.04 12.52 -6.48
CA THR A 54 4.76 13.18 -6.27
C THR A 54 4.32 13.04 -4.81
N GLU A 55 3.64 14.03 -4.28
CA GLU A 55 3.14 14.03 -2.91
C GLU A 55 1.97 13.08 -2.71
N ALA A 56 1.22 12.78 -3.75
CA ALA A 56 0.08 11.88 -3.69
C ALA A 56 -0.07 11.06 -4.97
N LEU A 57 -0.45 9.80 -4.81
CA LEU A 57 -0.80 8.90 -5.88
C LEU A 57 -2.17 8.29 -5.63
N HIS A 58 -2.98 8.23 -6.68
CA HIS A 58 -4.26 7.55 -6.69
C HIS A 58 -4.22 6.43 -7.74
N TYR A 59 -4.35 5.21 -7.29
CA TYR A 59 -4.43 4.01 -8.11
C TYR A 59 -5.86 3.51 -8.15
N THR A 60 -6.38 3.23 -9.33
CA THR A 60 -7.68 2.60 -9.54
C THR A 60 -7.55 1.36 -10.41
N HIS A 61 -8.38 0.36 -10.14
CA HIS A 61 -8.37 -0.92 -10.80
C HIS A 61 -9.80 -1.38 -11.08
N LYS A 62 -10.05 -2.00 -12.23
CA LYS A 62 -11.42 -2.33 -12.63
C LYS A 62 -11.95 -3.63 -12.03
N SER A 63 -11.14 -4.68 -12.05
CA SER A 63 -11.56 -6.00 -11.60
C SER A 63 -10.39 -6.99 -11.60
N GLY A 64 -10.53 -8.06 -10.84
CA GLY A 64 -9.55 -9.12 -10.75
C GLY A 64 -8.46 -8.86 -9.72
N GLU A 65 -7.34 -9.54 -9.86
CA GLU A 65 -6.21 -9.38 -8.96
C GLU A 65 -5.51 -8.04 -9.19
N SER A 66 -5.33 -7.29 -8.10
CA SER A 66 -4.57 -6.06 -8.07
C SER A 66 -3.19 -6.29 -7.49
N ARG A 67 -2.20 -5.64 -8.09
CA ARG A 67 -0.87 -5.53 -7.51
C ARG A 67 -0.35 -4.11 -7.74
N PHE A 68 -0.01 -3.45 -6.65
CA PHE A 68 0.50 -2.08 -6.67
C PHE A 68 1.66 -1.99 -5.70
N SER A 69 2.80 -1.54 -6.16
CA SER A 69 3.93 -1.28 -5.29
C SER A 69 4.55 0.08 -5.58
N VAL A 70 4.95 0.76 -4.51
CA VAL A 70 5.62 2.06 -4.58
C VAL A 70 6.92 1.95 -3.79
N LEU A 71 8.02 2.30 -4.45
CA LEU A 71 9.31 2.48 -3.78
C LEU A 71 9.61 3.97 -3.72
N ARG A 72 9.75 4.49 -2.50
CA ARG A 72 9.96 5.91 -2.22
C ARG A 72 11.06 6.07 -1.17
N GLY A 73 12.27 6.44 -1.61
CA GLY A 73 13.44 6.48 -0.73
C GLY A 73 13.71 5.10 -0.12
N GLN A 74 13.68 5.03 1.22
CA GLN A 74 13.89 3.78 1.98
C GLN A 74 12.58 3.07 2.37
N GLU A 75 11.46 3.63 1.95
CA GLU A 75 10.14 3.08 2.23
C GLU A 75 9.59 2.35 1.01
N SER A 76 9.07 1.16 1.23
CA SER A 76 8.33 0.42 0.22
C SER A 76 6.91 0.14 0.69
N ILE A 77 5.96 0.29 -0.23
CA ILE A 77 4.55 -0.02 -0.01
C ILE A 77 4.17 -1.07 -1.04
N LEU A 78 3.63 -2.20 -0.58
CA LEU A 78 3.15 -3.27 -1.44
C LEU A 78 1.70 -3.58 -1.09
N LEU A 79 0.82 -3.46 -2.07
CA LEU A 79 -0.59 -3.84 -1.98
C LEU A 79 -0.87 -4.95 -2.99
N SER A 80 -1.50 -6.01 -2.56
CA SER A 80 -1.94 -7.09 -3.44
C SER A 80 -3.26 -7.69 -2.95
N GLY A 81 -4.05 -8.21 -3.85
CA GLY A 81 -5.30 -8.91 -3.52
C GLY A 81 -6.35 -8.81 -4.61
N ASP A 82 -7.50 -9.41 -4.33
CA ASP A 82 -8.67 -9.38 -5.16
C ASP A 82 -9.70 -8.38 -4.64
N GLY A 83 -10.50 -7.81 -5.54
CA GLY A 83 -11.58 -6.90 -5.18
C GLY A 83 -11.15 -5.54 -4.68
N ILE A 84 -9.88 -5.16 -4.87
CA ILE A 84 -9.37 -3.83 -4.57
C ILE A 84 -9.78 -2.90 -5.70
N ASP A 85 -10.53 -1.83 -5.37
CA ASP A 85 -10.98 -0.86 -6.36
C ASP A 85 -10.03 0.33 -6.47
N GLU A 86 -9.53 0.83 -5.34
CA GLU A 86 -8.59 1.95 -5.34
C GLU A 86 -7.62 1.94 -4.15
N ALA A 87 -6.49 2.58 -4.36
CA ALA A 87 -5.53 2.92 -3.31
C ALA A 87 -5.08 4.37 -3.47
N ARG A 88 -5.00 5.09 -2.36
CA ARG A 88 -4.45 6.45 -2.29
C ARG A 88 -3.24 6.47 -1.39
N VAL A 89 -2.14 6.94 -1.91
CA VAL A 89 -0.88 7.10 -1.17
C VAL A 89 -0.54 8.58 -1.13
N THR A 90 -0.40 9.11 0.07
CA THR A 90 0.11 10.46 0.30
C THR A 90 1.43 10.38 1.06
N GLN A 91 2.00 11.52 1.43
CA GLN A 91 3.24 11.57 2.19
C GLN A 91 3.13 10.87 3.56
N ASP A 92 1.97 10.96 4.20
CA ASP A 92 1.74 10.51 5.57
C ASP A 92 0.56 9.53 5.72
N SER A 93 -0.08 9.15 4.62
CA SER A 93 -1.25 8.28 4.68
C SER A 93 -1.34 7.30 3.52
N LEU A 94 -2.11 6.25 3.75
CA LEU A 94 -2.45 5.25 2.76
C LEU A 94 -3.87 4.78 3.02
N THR A 95 -4.71 4.83 2.00
CA THR A 95 -6.11 4.38 2.08
C THR A 95 -6.39 3.39 0.95
N VAL A 96 -6.97 2.25 1.28
CA VAL A 96 -7.36 1.21 0.32
C VAL A 96 -8.85 0.96 0.44
N THR A 97 -9.55 0.91 -0.67
CA THR A 97 -10.99 0.68 -0.73
C THR A 97 -11.31 -0.43 -1.72
N GLY A 98 -12.25 -1.27 -1.36
CA GLY A 98 -12.71 -2.36 -2.21
C GLY A 98 -14.10 -2.88 -1.87
N SER A 99 -14.74 -3.47 -2.88
CA SER A 99 -16.13 -3.97 -2.82
C SER A 99 -16.24 -5.47 -2.49
N GLY A 100 -15.38 -5.98 -1.68
CA GLY A 100 -15.28 -7.41 -1.34
C GLY A 100 -13.82 -7.85 -1.44
N MET A 101 -12.94 -7.02 -0.92
CA MET A 101 -11.50 -7.21 -1.08
C MET A 101 -10.95 -8.27 -0.14
N ASN A 102 -10.10 -9.10 -0.72
CA ASN A 102 -9.17 -9.96 0.01
C ASN A 102 -7.77 -9.40 -0.25
N TYR A 103 -7.20 -8.70 0.71
CA TYR A 103 -6.01 -7.90 0.49
C TYR A 103 -4.88 -8.21 1.46
N ARG A 104 -3.67 -7.89 1.02
CA ARG A 104 -2.46 -7.80 1.83
C ARG A 104 -1.79 -6.47 1.53
N LEU A 105 -1.50 -5.72 2.59
CA LEU A 105 -0.83 -4.44 2.52
C LEU A 105 0.41 -4.49 3.41
N LYS A 106 1.56 -4.11 2.87
CA LYS A 106 2.82 -4.09 3.61
C LYS A 106 3.49 -2.74 3.42
N VAL A 107 3.84 -2.10 4.53
CA VAL A 107 4.71 -0.93 4.55
C VAL A 107 6.01 -1.32 5.23
N ALA A 108 7.12 -1.18 4.52
CA ALA A 108 8.44 -1.56 5.02
C ALA A 108 9.38 -0.37 5.00
N ARG A 109 10.23 -0.28 6.02
CA ARG A 109 11.34 0.67 6.13
C ARG A 109 12.63 -0.06 6.49
N SER A 110 13.75 0.44 6.01
CA SER A 110 15.08 -0.09 6.32
C SER A 110 15.78 0.69 7.45
N GLU A 111 15.37 1.92 7.72
CA GLU A 111 15.97 2.80 8.72
C GLU A 111 14.91 3.35 9.70
N PRO A 112 15.26 3.63 10.98
CA PRO A 112 16.54 3.35 11.65
C PRO A 112 16.81 1.86 11.88
N GLU A 113 15.77 1.03 11.91
CA GLU A 113 15.84 -0.43 11.94
C GLU A 113 14.96 -1.01 10.84
N ARG A 114 15.35 -2.14 10.29
CA ARG A 114 14.50 -2.84 9.33
C ARG A 114 13.20 -3.26 9.99
N ARG A 115 12.10 -2.79 9.47
CA ARG A 115 10.77 -3.03 10.01
C ARG A 115 9.73 -3.13 8.91
N ALA A 116 8.76 -4.02 9.09
CA ALA A 116 7.59 -4.10 8.23
C ALA A 116 6.30 -4.15 9.05
N LEU A 117 5.34 -3.33 8.67
CA LEU A 117 3.96 -3.40 9.12
C LEU A 117 3.14 -4.04 8.00
N ALA A 118 2.52 -5.19 8.30
CA ALA A 118 1.65 -5.90 7.37
C ALA A 118 0.21 -5.84 7.87
N LEU A 119 -0.71 -5.54 6.97
CA LEU A 119 -2.16 -5.57 7.22
C LEU A 119 -2.80 -6.54 6.24
N SER A 120 -3.80 -7.26 6.70
CA SER A 120 -4.61 -8.12 5.84
C SER A 120 -6.06 -8.15 6.29
N GLY A 121 -6.97 -8.35 5.33
CA GLY A 121 -8.40 -8.47 5.56
C GLY A 121 -9.06 -9.18 4.39
N SER A 122 -10.32 -9.59 4.58
CA SER A 122 -11.06 -10.38 3.60
C SER A 122 -12.50 -9.89 3.37
N GLU A 123 -12.80 -8.66 3.79
CA GLU A 123 -14.14 -8.10 3.69
C GLU A 123 -14.14 -6.79 2.92
N ALA A 124 -15.30 -6.40 2.42
CA ALA A 124 -15.52 -5.13 1.75
C ALA A 124 -15.33 -3.96 2.71
N GLY A 125 -14.85 -2.85 2.21
CA GLY A 125 -14.75 -1.61 2.98
C GLY A 125 -13.52 -0.80 2.67
N THR A 126 -13.14 0.02 3.63
CA THR A 126 -11.99 0.92 3.55
C THR A 126 -11.06 0.66 4.71
N VAL A 127 -9.77 0.54 4.43
CA VAL A 127 -8.71 0.55 5.44
C VAL A 127 -7.81 1.75 5.23
N SER A 128 -7.55 2.50 6.29
CA SER A 128 -6.72 3.70 6.26
C SER A 128 -5.60 3.61 7.28
N LEU A 129 -4.39 3.95 6.84
CA LEU A 129 -3.22 4.14 7.69
C LEU A 129 -2.83 5.61 7.66
N HIS A 130 -2.53 6.14 8.83
CA HIS A 130 -1.97 7.49 8.96
C HIS A 130 -0.69 7.42 9.78
N PHE A 131 0.39 7.97 9.24
CA PHE A 131 1.71 8.01 9.87
C PHE A 131 1.97 9.41 10.42
N ALA A 132 2.22 9.50 11.71
CA ALA A 132 2.78 10.68 12.37
C ALA A 132 4.24 10.39 12.74
N ASP A 133 4.96 11.38 13.29
CA ASP A 133 6.40 11.26 13.56
C ASP A 133 6.77 10.01 14.39
N SER A 134 5.94 9.68 15.38
CA SER A 134 6.21 8.58 16.30
C SER A 134 5.06 7.59 16.45
N SER A 135 4.08 7.62 15.53
CA SER A 135 2.92 6.72 15.61
C SER A 135 2.35 6.40 14.23
N CYS A 136 1.66 5.26 14.17
CA CYS A 136 0.82 4.88 13.04
C CYS A 136 -0.57 4.55 13.57
N THR A 137 -1.61 5.10 12.95
CA THR A 137 -2.99 4.73 13.25
C THR A 137 -3.61 3.97 12.10
N VAL A 138 -4.40 2.96 12.43
CA VAL A 138 -5.14 2.14 11.45
C VAL A 138 -6.61 2.19 11.81
N GLN A 139 -7.45 2.51 10.83
CA GLN A 139 -8.91 2.44 10.93
C GLN A 139 -9.46 1.65 9.76
N SER A 140 -10.45 0.80 10.01
CA SER A 140 -11.08 0.00 8.98
C SER A 140 -12.55 -0.25 9.28
N ASP A 141 -13.35 -0.28 8.22
CA ASP A 141 -14.78 -0.65 8.30
C ASP A 141 -14.97 -2.14 8.61
N ALA A 142 -13.95 -2.96 8.37
CA ALA A 142 -13.97 -4.39 8.58
C ALA A 142 -12.81 -4.82 9.50
N ALA A 143 -12.83 -6.06 9.97
CA ALA A 143 -11.76 -6.60 10.79
C ALA A 143 -10.42 -6.63 10.02
N VAL A 144 -9.33 -6.28 10.69
CA VAL A 144 -7.99 -6.22 10.12
C VAL A 144 -7.03 -7.02 11.01
N THR A 145 -6.25 -7.90 10.39
CA THR A 145 -5.10 -8.53 11.03
C THR A 145 -3.86 -7.69 10.74
N TYR A 146 -3.15 -7.32 11.79
CA TYR A 146 -1.87 -6.60 11.66
C TYR A 146 -0.71 -7.46 12.18
N ALA A 147 0.46 -7.22 11.63
CA ALA A 147 1.70 -7.85 12.09
C ALA A 147 2.87 -6.89 11.93
N LEU A 148 3.71 -6.81 12.95
CA LEU A 148 4.99 -6.11 12.93
C LEU A 148 6.12 -7.11 12.96
N SER A 149 7.05 -7.00 12.02
CA SER A 149 8.24 -7.84 11.95
C SER A 149 9.50 -6.98 11.80
N GLY A 150 10.61 -7.50 12.33
CA GLY A 150 11.94 -6.90 12.21
C GLY A 150 12.78 -7.60 11.14
N ASP A 151 14.06 -7.82 11.41
CA ASP A 151 15.00 -8.48 10.50
C ASP A 151 14.63 -9.94 10.19
N SER A 152 14.00 -10.63 11.13
CA SER A 152 13.44 -11.96 10.87
C SER A 152 12.07 -11.82 10.21
N ASN A 153 11.70 -12.72 9.33
CA ASN A 153 10.38 -12.75 8.72
C ASN A 153 9.25 -13.13 9.70
N SER A 154 9.59 -13.48 10.93
CA SER A 154 8.61 -13.78 11.97
C SER A 154 8.16 -12.50 12.66
N PRO A 155 6.85 -12.25 12.75
CA PRO A 155 6.35 -11.08 13.46
C PRO A 155 6.59 -11.20 14.96
N PHE A 156 6.97 -10.09 15.61
CA PHE A 156 7.06 -9.99 17.06
C PHE A 156 5.76 -9.46 17.69
N LEU A 157 4.88 -8.86 16.88
CA LEU A 157 3.51 -8.49 17.25
C LEU A 157 2.57 -8.92 16.14
N ARG A 158 1.47 -9.55 16.52
CA ARG A 158 0.40 -9.93 15.61
C ARG A 158 -0.91 -10.05 16.36
N ASP A 159 -1.94 -9.41 15.82
CA ASP A 159 -3.30 -9.50 16.37
C ASP A 159 -4.34 -9.10 15.34
N THR A 160 -5.60 -9.27 15.68
CA THR A 160 -6.73 -8.86 14.86
C THR A 160 -7.53 -7.78 15.58
N VAL A 161 -7.83 -6.71 14.86
CA VAL A 161 -8.62 -5.58 15.34
C VAL A 161 -10.02 -5.70 14.75
N ALA A 162 -11.04 -5.58 15.60
CA ALA A 162 -12.43 -5.62 15.16
C ALA A 162 -12.78 -4.44 14.23
N ALA A 163 -13.78 -4.64 13.42
CA ALA A 163 -14.36 -3.58 12.58
C ALA A 163 -14.69 -2.32 13.40
N GLU A 164 -14.56 -1.18 12.79
CA GLU A 164 -14.84 0.15 13.38
C GLU A 164 -13.94 0.54 14.56
N SER A 165 -12.96 -0.29 14.92
CA SER A 165 -11.99 0.03 15.97
C SER A 165 -10.81 0.81 15.41
N LYS A 166 -10.16 1.60 16.28
CA LYS A 166 -8.95 2.34 15.95
C LYS A 166 -7.74 1.67 16.60
N LEU A 167 -6.80 1.24 15.79
CA LEU A 167 -5.51 0.74 16.22
C LEU A 167 -4.49 1.89 16.22
N THR A 168 -3.78 2.10 17.32
CA THR A 168 -2.66 3.03 17.39
C THR A 168 -1.39 2.26 17.77
N ILE A 169 -0.36 2.38 16.94
CA ILE A 169 0.95 1.80 17.19
C ILE A 169 1.91 2.96 17.42
N ARG A 170 2.48 3.05 18.61
CA ARG A 170 3.52 4.02 18.94
C ARG A 170 4.89 3.44 18.66
N ASN A 171 5.77 4.27 18.13
CA ASN A 171 7.15 3.91 17.75
C ASN A 171 7.23 2.68 16.82
N PRO A 172 6.39 2.61 15.77
CA PRO A 172 6.34 1.42 14.91
C PRO A 172 7.69 1.12 14.25
N TRP A 173 8.52 2.15 14.05
CA TRP A 173 9.82 2.07 13.39
C TRP A 173 11.00 2.16 14.36
N GLY A 174 10.75 2.25 15.65
CA GLY A 174 11.77 2.33 16.69
C GLY A 174 12.22 0.94 17.19
N ALA A 175 12.96 0.94 18.31
CA ALA A 175 13.37 -0.30 18.96
C ALA A 175 12.15 -1.17 19.32
N GLN A 176 12.28 -2.48 19.19
CA GLN A 176 11.16 -3.41 19.40
C GLN A 176 10.52 -3.27 20.79
N GLU A 177 11.31 -3.06 21.82
CA GLU A 177 10.86 -2.87 23.19
C GLU A 177 10.10 -1.58 23.43
N ASP A 178 10.25 -0.58 22.53
CA ASP A 178 9.56 0.71 22.63
C ASP A 178 8.25 0.76 21.84
N VAL A 179 7.92 -0.31 21.14
CA VAL A 179 6.66 -0.38 20.37
C VAL A 179 5.49 -0.63 21.30
N VAL A 180 4.51 0.25 21.28
CA VAL A 180 3.30 0.16 22.13
C VAL A 180 2.06 0.16 21.24
N VAL A 181 1.17 -0.79 21.50
CA VAL A 181 -0.08 -0.95 20.74
C VAL A 181 -1.27 -0.64 21.65
N LYS A 182 -2.20 0.15 21.12
CA LYS A 182 -3.47 0.49 21.76
C LYS A 182 -4.62 0.30 20.79
N VAL A 183 -5.71 -0.30 21.25
CA VAL A 183 -6.95 -0.44 20.47
C VAL A 183 -8.07 0.28 21.20
N ASP A 184 -8.73 1.19 20.50
CA ASP A 184 -9.92 1.91 20.95
C ASP A 184 -11.12 1.45 20.12
N SER A 185 -12.12 0.94 20.78
CA SER A 185 -13.36 0.50 20.13
C SER A 185 -14.41 1.65 20.04
#